data_10d94cddd141a1d87823d409d32bde0e
#
_entry.id   10d94cddd141a1d87823d409d32bde0e
#
_cell.length_a   1.000
_cell.length_b   1.000
_cell.length_c   1.000
_cell.angle_alpha   90.00
_cell.angle_beta   90.00
_cell.angle_gamma   90.00
#
_symmetry.space_group_name_H-M   'P 1'
#
loop_
_entity.id
_entity.type
_entity.pdbx_description
1 polymer ?
#
loop_
_entity_poly.entity_id
_entity_poly.type
_entity_poly.pdbx_seq_one_letter_code
_entity_poly.pdbx_strand_id
1 'polypeptide(L)'
;MILVLLLVSLYLFFVLLPINSSAGKFSSLAETKAGIKKVKTFKESDRNGNYYSIYGTNSKGKEYLVIFNAKKKIVDKVPVSEQLSDSKLDKIYEKYKVKNVYSFAPSIYKGRAVFELSYAEKKNSVSFLTVDLKSGKVYRLIEGL
;
A
#
# COMPACT_ATOMS: atom_id res chain seq x y z
N MET A 1 -18.85 -38.60 -13.93
CA MET A 1 -19.23 -37.88 -12.70
C MET A 1 -18.03 -37.62 -11.77
N ILE A 2 -17.20 -38.61 -11.47
CA ILE A 2 -16.00 -38.48 -10.62
C ILE A 2 -14.97 -37.48 -11.19
N LEU A 3 -14.75 -37.48 -12.51
CA LEU A 3 -13.81 -36.58 -13.18
C LEU A 3 -14.23 -35.10 -13.06
N VAL A 4 -15.52 -34.80 -13.14
CA VAL A 4 -16.06 -33.44 -12.99
C VAL A 4 -15.91 -32.97 -11.55
N LEU A 5 -16.14 -33.82 -10.57
CA LEU A 5 -15.94 -33.52 -9.15
C LEU A 5 -14.45 -33.24 -8.85
N LEU A 6 -13.53 -33.98 -9.46
CA LEU A 6 -12.08 -33.74 -9.34
C LEU A 6 -11.67 -32.39 -9.94
N LEU A 7 -12.18 -32.04 -11.11
CA LEU A 7 -11.90 -30.75 -11.76
C LEU A 7 -12.47 -29.56 -10.99
N VAL A 8 -13.69 -29.72 -10.45
CA VAL A 8 -14.30 -28.68 -9.58
C VAL A 8 -13.53 -28.54 -8.28
N SER A 9 -13.09 -29.65 -7.67
CA SER A 9 -12.26 -29.63 -6.46
C SER A 9 -10.92 -28.99 -6.72
N LEU A 10 -10.26 -29.28 -7.85
CA LEU A 10 -8.99 -28.65 -8.25
C LEU A 10 -9.16 -27.16 -8.52
N TYR A 11 -10.23 -26.77 -9.19
CA TYR A 11 -10.57 -25.37 -9.46
C TYR A 11 -10.82 -24.59 -8.14
N LEU A 12 -11.63 -25.14 -7.24
CA LEU A 12 -11.86 -24.55 -5.92
C LEU A 12 -10.59 -24.49 -5.10
N PHE A 13 -9.71 -25.48 -5.18
CA PHE A 13 -8.41 -25.49 -4.53
C PHE A 13 -7.53 -24.34 -5.04
N PHE A 14 -7.45 -24.10 -6.35
CA PHE A 14 -6.69 -22.99 -6.92
C PHE A 14 -7.32 -21.62 -6.67
N VAL A 15 -8.64 -21.50 -6.64
CA VAL A 15 -9.36 -20.24 -6.38
C VAL A 15 -9.37 -19.87 -4.89
N LEU A 16 -9.41 -20.88 -4.01
CA LEU A 16 -9.41 -20.67 -2.55
C LEU A 16 -8.02 -20.66 -1.92
N LEU A 17 -6.93 -20.71 -2.72
CA LEU A 17 -5.56 -20.52 -2.23
C LEU A 17 -5.15 -19.04 -2.26
N PRO A 18 -5.60 -18.19 -1.29
CA PRO A 18 -5.07 -16.82 -1.15
C PRO A 18 -3.61 -16.81 -0.68
N ILE A 19 -3.05 -17.97 -0.32
CA ILE A 19 -1.74 -18.14 0.30
C ILE A 19 -0.57 -17.80 -0.64
N ASN A 20 -0.78 -17.84 -1.96
CA ASN A 20 0.25 -17.49 -2.95
C ASN A 20 0.16 -16.06 -3.46
N SER A 21 -0.82 -15.28 -3.05
CA SER A 21 -0.90 -13.86 -3.40
C SER A 21 0.19 -13.05 -2.68
N SER A 22 0.64 -11.96 -3.29
CA SER A 22 1.56 -11.01 -2.62
C SER A 22 0.98 -10.55 -1.29
N ALA A 23 -0.31 -10.25 -1.23
CA ALA A 23 -1.00 -9.86 -0.01
C ALA A 23 -0.86 -10.90 1.11
N GLY A 24 -1.11 -12.19 0.84
CA GLY A 24 -0.98 -13.25 1.83
C GLY A 24 0.45 -13.41 2.33
N LYS A 25 1.43 -13.38 1.43
CA LYS A 25 2.85 -13.49 1.77
C LYS A 25 3.33 -12.36 2.67
N PHE A 26 3.01 -11.11 2.32
CA PHE A 26 3.45 -9.95 3.10
C PHE A 26 2.64 -9.77 4.39
N SER A 27 1.37 -10.19 4.44
CA SER A 27 0.61 -10.25 5.68
C SER A 27 1.25 -11.21 6.69
N SER A 28 1.60 -12.42 6.26
CA SER A 28 2.31 -13.38 7.12
C SER A 28 3.66 -12.86 7.59
N LEU A 29 4.40 -12.15 6.74
CA LEU A 29 5.67 -11.51 7.12
C LEU A 29 5.46 -10.39 8.15
N ALA A 30 4.40 -9.60 8.02
CA ALA A 30 4.06 -8.56 8.98
C ALA A 30 3.72 -9.16 10.36
N GLU A 31 3.01 -10.28 10.39
CA GLU A 31 2.71 -11.01 11.63
C GLU A 31 3.95 -11.56 12.28
N THR A 32 4.82 -12.22 11.52
CA THR A 32 5.99 -12.94 12.05
C THR A 32 7.18 -12.03 12.36
N LYS A 33 7.42 -11.01 11.52
CA LYS A 33 8.62 -10.16 11.62
C LYS A 33 8.36 -8.76 12.16
N ALA A 34 7.13 -8.25 12.04
CA ALA A 34 6.80 -6.89 12.46
C ALA A 34 5.88 -6.83 13.68
N GLY A 35 5.46 -7.97 14.24
CA GLY A 35 4.59 -8.04 15.41
C GLY A 35 3.16 -7.53 15.16
N ILE A 36 2.71 -7.54 13.91
CA ILE A 36 1.32 -7.25 13.56
C ILE A 36 0.47 -8.46 13.95
N LYS A 37 -0.62 -8.24 14.66
CA LYS A 37 -1.54 -9.32 15.07
C LYS A 37 -2.81 -9.36 14.22
N LYS A 38 -3.24 -8.19 13.71
CA LYS A 38 -4.40 -8.10 12.83
C LYS A 38 -4.05 -7.22 11.64
N VAL A 39 -3.96 -7.82 10.48
CA VAL A 39 -3.80 -7.11 9.21
C VAL A 39 -5.12 -6.46 8.81
N LYS A 40 -5.08 -5.20 8.41
CA LYS A 40 -6.24 -4.43 7.96
C LYS A 40 -6.24 -4.22 6.46
N THR A 41 -5.10 -3.81 5.90
CA THR A 41 -5.01 -3.41 4.49
C THR A 41 -3.63 -3.76 3.94
N PHE A 42 -3.62 -4.23 2.70
CA PHE A 42 -2.43 -4.41 1.88
C PHE A 42 -2.42 -3.41 0.73
N LYS A 43 -1.27 -2.81 0.46
CA LYS A 43 -1.04 -1.93 -0.69
C LYS A 43 0.28 -2.29 -1.36
N GLU A 44 0.34 -2.09 -2.66
CA GLU A 44 1.49 -2.33 -3.51
C GLU A 44 1.84 -1.06 -4.29
N SER A 45 3.12 -0.74 -4.40
CA SER A 45 3.64 0.39 -5.17
C SER A 45 4.85 -0.04 -5.98
N ASP A 46 4.90 0.32 -7.25
CA ASP A 46 5.94 -0.05 -8.21
C ASP A 46 6.71 1.14 -8.81
N ARG A 47 6.32 2.37 -8.49
CA ARG A 47 6.86 3.57 -9.13
C ARG A 47 8.32 3.86 -8.83
N ASN A 48 8.76 3.61 -7.60
CA ASN A 48 10.14 3.86 -7.15
C ASN A 48 10.84 2.57 -6.73
N GLY A 49 10.45 1.45 -7.32
CA GLY A 49 10.80 0.09 -6.92
C GLY A 49 9.59 -0.62 -6.32
N ASN A 50 9.63 -1.93 -6.26
CA ASN A 50 8.52 -2.71 -5.75
C ASN A 50 8.49 -2.69 -4.22
N TYR A 51 7.49 -2.01 -3.67
CA TYR A 51 7.23 -1.94 -2.24
C TYR A 51 5.85 -2.50 -1.92
N TYR A 52 5.78 -3.17 -0.79
CA TYR A 52 4.58 -3.86 -0.29
C TYR A 52 4.30 -3.36 1.11
N SER A 53 3.11 -2.84 1.33
CA SER A 53 2.75 -2.15 2.55
C SER A 53 1.59 -2.83 3.25
N ILE A 54 1.73 -3.03 4.55
CA ILE A 54 0.72 -3.61 5.43
C ILE A 54 0.33 -2.59 6.49
N TYR A 55 -0.95 -2.26 6.56
CA TYR A 55 -1.55 -1.62 7.73
C TYR A 55 -2.11 -2.68 8.64
N GLY A 56 -1.85 -2.56 9.93
CA GLY A 56 -2.36 -3.50 10.91
C GLY A 56 -2.08 -3.10 12.34
N THR A 57 -2.70 -3.81 13.27
CA THR A 57 -2.56 -3.56 14.71
C THR A 57 -1.68 -4.62 15.36
N ASN A 58 -0.90 -4.20 16.37
CA ASN A 58 -0.14 -5.10 17.22
C ASN A 58 -1.02 -5.68 18.36
N SER A 59 -0.43 -6.50 19.23
CA SER A 59 -1.12 -7.11 20.39
C SER A 59 -1.69 -6.10 21.40
N LYS A 60 -1.17 -4.86 21.40
CA LYS A 60 -1.64 -3.75 22.26
C LYS A 60 -2.68 -2.86 21.58
N GLY A 61 -3.17 -3.24 20.39
CA GLY A 61 -4.14 -2.46 19.62
C GLY A 61 -3.55 -1.22 18.92
N LYS A 62 -2.23 -0.98 19.00
CA LYS A 62 -1.59 0.13 18.31
C LYS A 62 -1.44 -0.18 16.83
N GLU A 63 -1.80 0.79 15.98
CA GLU A 63 -1.77 0.63 14.52
C GLU A 63 -0.45 1.08 13.92
N TYR A 64 0.05 0.28 12.98
CA TYR A 64 1.30 0.51 12.26
C TYR A 64 1.12 0.34 10.77
N LEU A 65 1.91 1.08 10.01
CA LEU A 65 2.24 0.82 8.63
C LEU A 65 3.61 0.12 8.60
N VAL A 66 3.69 -1.01 7.94
CA VAL A 66 4.95 -1.74 7.69
C VAL A 66 5.19 -1.78 6.18
N ILE A 67 6.35 -1.31 5.74
CA ILE A 67 6.75 -1.28 4.33
C ILE A 67 7.85 -2.30 4.11
N PHE A 68 7.66 -3.19 3.14
CA PHE A 68 8.63 -4.19 2.71
C PHE A 68 9.14 -3.88 1.32
N ASN A 69 10.39 -4.25 1.03
CA ASN A 69 10.92 -4.27 -0.33
C ASN A 69 10.66 -5.63 -1.02
N ALA A 70 11.02 -5.74 -2.30
CA ALA A 70 10.88 -6.97 -3.09
C ALA A 70 11.66 -8.16 -2.50
N LYS A 71 12.72 -7.90 -1.72
CA LYS A 71 13.51 -8.94 -1.03
C LYS A 71 12.87 -9.36 0.31
N LYS A 72 11.62 -8.97 0.57
CA LYS A 72 10.87 -9.28 1.80
C LYS A 72 11.53 -8.78 3.09
N LYS A 73 12.33 -7.72 3.00
CA LYS A 73 12.90 -7.04 4.14
C LYS A 73 12.02 -5.86 4.55
N ILE A 74 11.82 -5.67 5.85
CA ILE A 74 11.19 -4.46 6.38
C ILE A 74 12.15 -3.30 6.11
N VAL A 75 11.66 -2.28 5.40
CA VAL A 75 12.41 -1.05 5.11
C VAL A 75 11.95 0.12 5.95
N ASP A 76 10.71 0.09 6.43
CA ASP A 76 10.19 1.04 7.41
C ASP A 76 9.01 0.46 8.21
N LYS A 77 8.82 0.95 9.44
CA LYS A 77 7.68 0.63 10.30
C LYS A 77 7.26 1.89 11.03
N VAL A 78 6.14 2.47 10.65
CA VAL A 78 5.67 3.78 11.11
C VAL A 78 4.37 3.62 11.89
N PRO A 79 4.26 4.15 13.13
CA PRO A 79 2.97 4.27 13.80
C PRO A 79 2.01 5.12 12.96
N VAL A 80 0.76 4.67 12.80
CA VAL A 80 -0.23 5.43 12.02
C VAL A 80 -0.47 6.82 12.61
N SER A 81 -0.36 6.96 13.95
CA SER A 81 -0.45 8.25 14.64
C SER A 81 0.63 9.28 14.26
N GLU A 82 1.74 8.84 13.66
CA GLU A 82 2.81 9.71 13.19
C GLU A 82 2.70 10.07 11.71
N GLN A 83 1.71 9.51 11.02
CA GLN A 83 1.46 9.84 9.62
C GLN A 83 0.75 11.18 9.48
N LEU A 84 0.81 11.69 8.27
CA LEU A 84 0.08 12.88 7.86
C LEU A 84 -1.41 12.73 8.18
N SER A 85 -1.99 13.70 8.85
CA SER A 85 -3.42 13.70 9.17
C SER A 85 -4.27 13.93 7.91
N ASP A 86 -5.49 13.43 7.92
CA ASP A 86 -6.43 13.58 6.80
C ASP A 86 -6.61 15.06 6.45
N SER A 87 -6.73 15.96 7.44
CA SER A 87 -6.89 17.39 7.19
C SER A 87 -5.68 18.04 6.50
N LYS A 88 -4.46 17.54 6.75
CA LYS A 88 -3.27 18.01 6.03
C LYS A 88 -3.21 17.42 4.63
N LEU A 89 -3.64 16.16 4.46
CA LEU A 89 -3.73 15.52 3.15
C LEU A 89 -4.76 16.23 2.27
N ASP A 90 -5.91 16.61 2.81
CA ASP A 90 -6.94 17.38 2.10
C ASP A 90 -6.41 18.72 1.59
N LYS A 91 -5.62 19.44 2.38
CA LYS A 91 -4.96 20.68 1.95
C LYS A 91 -3.98 20.46 0.79
N ILE A 92 -3.29 19.32 0.77
CA ILE A 92 -2.43 18.93 -0.33
C ILE A 92 -3.29 18.64 -1.56
N TYR A 93 -4.40 17.94 -1.42
CA TYR A 93 -5.33 17.66 -2.50
C TYR A 93 -5.89 18.94 -3.11
N GLU A 94 -6.33 19.88 -2.29
CA GLU A 94 -6.78 21.21 -2.77
C GLU A 94 -5.69 21.95 -3.52
N LYS A 95 -4.48 22.05 -2.93
CA LYS A 95 -3.35 22.76 -3.52
C LYS A 95 -2.93 22.22 -4.88
N TYR A 96 -2.91 20.89 -5.02
CA TYR A 96 -2.48 20.22 -6.25
C TYR A 96 -3.65 19.77 -7.13
N LYS A 97 -4.86 20.24 -6.84
CA LYS A 97 -6.09 19.93 -7.60
C LYS A 97 -6.31 18.43 -7.79
N VAL A 98 -5.98 17.65 -6.78
CA VAL A 98 -6.15 16.20 -6.78
C VAL A 98 -7.64 15.88 -6.81
N LYS A 99 -8.10 15.36 -7.95
CA LYS A 99 -9.45 14.84 -8.14
C LYS A 99 -9.32 13.35 -8.46
N ASN A 100 -10.35 12.59 -8.52
CA ASN A 100 -10.37 11.21 -9.02
C ASN A 100 -9.06 10.44 -8.81
N VAL A 101 -8.76 10.11 -7.56
CA VAL A 101 -7.56 9.34 -7.20
C VAL A 101 -7.69 7.93 -7.79
N TYR A 102 -6.74 7.56 -8.66
CA TYR A 102 -6.68 6.23 -9.27
C TYR A 102 -5.93 5.24 -8.40
N SER A 103 -4.84 5.69 -7.77
CA SER A 103 -4.07 4.88 -6.84
C SER A 103 -3.50 5.72 -5.71
N PHE A 104 -3.40 5.13 -4.54
CA PHE A 104 -2.79 5.70 -3.36
C PHE A 104 -2.08 4.57 -2.60
N ALA A 105 -0.77 4.64 -2.49
CA ALA A 105 0.01 3.61 -1.81
C ALA A 105 1.23 4.18 -1.08
N PRO A 106 1.57 3.65 0.10
CA PRO A 106 2.85 3.91 0.73
C PRO A 106 4.00 3.31 -0.08
N SER A 107 5.13 4.00 -0.08
CA SER A 107 6.36 3.61 -0.79
C SER A 107 7.59 4.19 -0.10
N ILE A 108 8.76 3.94 -0.68
CA ILE A 108 10.01 4.58 -0.27
C ILE A 108 10.54 5.43 -1.44
N TYR A 109 10.88 6.67 -1.15
CA TYR A 109 11.50 7.59 -2.09
C TYR A 109 12.71 8.25 -1.44
N LYS A 110 13.90 8.07 -2.03
CA LYS A 110 15.19 8.58 -1.49
C LYS A 110 15.37 8.23 0.00
N GLY A 111 15.06 6.98 0.38
CA GLY A 111 15.21 6.47 1.74
C GLY A 111 14.15 6.95 2.75
N ARG A 112 13.08 7.60 2.30
CA ARG A 112 12.00 8.10 3.17
C ARG A 112 10.67 7.45 2.82
N ALA A 113 9.86 7.18 3.84
CA ALA A 113 8.50 6.74 3.62
C ALA A 113 7.64 7.86 3.04
N VAL A 114 6.95 7.56 1.96
CA VAL A 114 6.12 8.50 1.21
C VAL A 114 4.76 7.89 0.89
N PHE A 115 3.78 8.75 0.59
CA PHE A 115 2.60 8.37 -0.18
C PHE A 115 2.83 8.67 -1.65
N GLU A 116 2.50 7.70 -2.49
CA GLU A 116 2.45 7.86 -3.93
C GLU A 116 1.02 7.83 -4.41
N LEU A 117 0.63 8.87 -5.14
CA LEU A 117 -0.69 9.02 -5.72
C LEU A 117 -0.59 9.07 -7.23
N SER A 118 -1.58 8.47 -7.90
CA SER A 118 -1.94 8.80 -9.27
C SER A 118 -3.38 9.30 -9.30
N TYR A 119 -3.62 10.37 -10.05
CA TYR A 119 -4.92 11.05 -10.05
C TYR A 119 -5.18 11.76 -11.37
N ALA A 120 -6.44 12.10 -11.63
CA ALA A 120 -6.82 12.99 -12.70
C ALA A 120 -7.04 14.41 -12.18
N GLU A 121 -6.44 15.37 -12.84
CA GLU A 121 -6.82 16.79 -12.71
C GLU A 121 -7.93 17.13 -13.70
N LYS A 122 -7.85 16.60 -14.91
CA LYS A 122 -8.80 16.74 -16.01
C LYS A 122 -9.18 15.38 -16.58
N LYS A 123 -10.26 15.33 -17.37
CA LYS A 123 -10.65 14.11 -18.08
C LYS A 123 -9.50 13.64 -18.99
N ASN A 124 -9.20 12.34 -18.94
CA ASN A 124 -8.13 11.69 -19.72
C ASN A 124 -6.71 12.21 -19.43
N SER A 125 -6.45 12.72 -18.23
CA SER A 125 -5.11 13.03 -17.76
C SER A 125 -4.71 12.12 -16.62
N VAL A 126 -3.41 11.88 -16.45
CA VAL A 126 -2.86 11.21 -15.28
C VAL A 126 -1.74 12.08 -14.72
N SER A 127 -1.88 12.45 -13.47
CA SER A 127 -0.85 13.16 -12.72
C SER A 127 -0.37 12.30 -11.56
N PHE A 128 0.86 12.52 -11.13
CA PHE A 128 1.50 11.75 -10.07
C PHE A 128 2.09 12.66 -9.00
N LEU A 129 1.84 12.34 -7.76
CA LEU A 129 2.30 13.08 -6.60
C LEU A 129 3.02 12.16 -5.64
N THR A 130 4.22 12.56 -5.19
CA THR A 130 5.00 11.86 -4.15
C THR A 130 5.11 12.78 -2.95
N VAL A 131 4.53 12.36 -1.82
CA VAL A 131 4.38 13.17 -0.60
C VAL A 131 5.03 12.47 0.57
N ASP A 132 5.83 13.17 1.36
CA ASP A 132 6.38 12.63 2.61
C ASP A 132 5.26 12.18 3.56
N LEU A 133 5.38 10.96 4.04
CA LEU A 133 4.34 10.29 4.81
C LEU A 133 4.05 10.97 6.17
N LYS A 134 5.04 11.67 6.74
CA LYS A 134 4.90 12.34 8.04
C LYS A 134 4.69 13.84 7.91
N SER A 135 5.53 14.51 7.12
CA SER A 135 5.54 15.98 7.03
C SER A 135 4.56 16.55 6.01
N GLY A 136 4.18 15.76 5.00
CA GLY A 136 3.40 16.25 3.86
C GLY A 136 4.20 17.05 2.85
N LYS A 137 5.54 17.05 2.96
CA LYS A 137 6.39 17.68 1.95
C LYS A 137 6.24 16.96 0.61
N VAL A 138 5.97 17.71 -0.44
CA VAL A 138 5.91 17.18 -1.80
C VAL A 138 7.33 17.09 -2.36
N TYR A 139 7.72 15.89 -2.75
CA TYR A 139 9.03 15.62 -3.35
C TYR A 139 9.00 15.62 -4.87
N ARG A 140 7.90 15.20 -5.45
CA ARG A 140 7.76 15.09 -6.89
C ARG A 140 6.30 15.30 -7.31
N LEU A 141 6.14 16.06 -8.36
CA LEU A 141 4.89 16.23 -9.09
C LEU A 141 5.17 15.98 -10.57
N ILE A 142 4.36 15.16 -11.22
CA ILE A 142 4.34 14.93 -12.66
C ILE A 142 2.92 15.17 -13.11
N GLU A 143 2.71 16.14 -13.98
CA GLU A 143 1.39 16.57 -14.42
C GLU A 143 1.11 16.19 -15.87
N GLY A 144 -0.13 15.84 -16.15
CA GLY A 144 -0.71 15.87 -17.48
C GLY A 144 -0.14 14.86 -18.49
N LEU A 145 0.14 13.63 -18.06
CA LEU A 145 0.47 12.53 -18.98
C LEU A 145 -0.77 12.01 -19.70
#